data_a4520796d85338becde843e43a0a64b1
#
_entry.id   a4520796d85338becde843e43a0a64b1
#
_cell.length_a   1.000
_cell.length_b   1.000
_cell.length_c   1.000
_cell.angle_alpha   90.00
_cell.angle_beta   90.00
_cell.angle_gamma   90.00
#
_symmetry.space_group_name_H-M   'P 1'
#
loop_
_entity.id
_entity.type
_entity.pdbx_description
1 polymer ?
#
loop_
_entity_poly.entity_id
_entity_poly.type
_entity_poly.pdbx_seq_one_letter_code
_entity_poly.pdbx_strand_id
1 'polypeptide(L)'
;MHSPSVSSASTISAYSDDKQFTMRIKYGLYLSLFLGLSFSASAESKGPIRVACIGNSITYGYGLADREHEAYPVLLQQKLGAKYQVENFGKSGATLLARGHRPYFQQEEYKKALAFRPDIAVIHLGVNDTDPRNWPNYQDEFIPDYHHLIDTLRAVNPQVRILIARTTPIGVEHPRFESGTRDWQLQIQQAIEQVAKSADVELIDFHAPLYPY
;
A
#
# COMPACT_ATOMS: atom_id res chain seq x y z
N MET A 1 42.75 32.05 51.18
CA MET A 1 42.43 32.79 52.43
C MET A 1 41.05 32.35 52.86
N HIS A 2 41.02 31.64 53.93
CA HIS A 2 40.07 31.56 55.05
C HIS A 2 38.67 31.04 54.79
N SER A 3 38.49 29.79 55.13
CA SER A 3 37.36 29.31 55.95
C SER A 3 37.45 29.97 57.36
N PRO A 4 36.46 29.90 58.23
CA PRO A 4 35.92 28.67 58.85
C PRO A 4 34.40 28.78 59.16
N SER A 5 33.69 27.72 59.33
CA SER A 5 33.49 26.78 60.44
C SER A 5 32.38 27.17 61.44
N VAL A 6 31.67 26.14 61.77
CA VAL A 6 31.27 25.59 63.07
C VAL A 6 29.84 25.87 63.49
N SER A 7 29.04 24.79 63.56
CA SER A 7 28.63 23.99 64.76
C SER A 7 27.59 24.63 65.65
N SER A 8 26.49 24.01 65.92
CA SER A 8 26.38 23.12 67.06
C SER A 8 24.95 22.58 67.26
N ALA A 9 24.96 21.39 67.72
CA ALA A 9 23.83 20.59 68.21
C ALA A 9 23.26 21.08 69.57
N SER A 10 22.02 20.70 69.86
CA SER A 10 21.54 20.23 71.17
C SER A 10 20.08 19.78 70.98
N THR A 11 19.74 18.58 71.06
CA THR A 11 19.48 17.62 72.15
C THR A 11 18.43 18.06 73.19
N ILE A 12 17.57 17.06 73.46
CA ILE A 12 16.72 16.82 74.63
C ILE A 12 15.24 17.21 74.41
N SER A 13 14.21 16.39 74.64
CA SER A 13 13.99 15.26 75.53
C SER A 13 12.61 14.71 75.33
N ALA A 14 12.49 13.45 75.59
CA ALA A 14 11.27 12.68 75.65
C ALA A 14 10.25 13.20 76.66
N TYR A 15 8.98 13.01 76.37
CA TYR A 15 7.97 12.65 77.37
C TYR A 15 6.91 11.76 76.73
N SER A 16 6.78 10.59 77.32
CA SER A 16 5.73 9.59 77.08
C SER A 16 4.40 10.08 77.58
N ASP A 17 3.33 9.80 76.95
CA ASP A 17 2.17 9.30 77.64
C ASP A 17 1.22 8.46 76.79
N ASP A 18 0.86 7.41 77.42
CA ASP A 18 0.08 6.27 77.00
C ASP A 18 -1.41 6.65 76.92
N LYS A 19 -2.07 6.39 75.77
CA LYS A 19 -3.50 6.08 75.80
C LYS A 19 -3.84 5.13 74.66
N GLN A 20 -3.92 3.86 75.01
CA GLN A 20 -4.57 2.83 74.22
C GLN A 20 -6.01 3.26 73.91
N PHE A 21 -6.25 3.56 72.64
CA PHE A 21 -7.61 3.66 72.15
C PHE A 21 -7.93 2.42 71.35
N THR A 22 -8.49 1.43 72.00
CA THR A 22 -9.00 0.23 71.43
C THR A 22 -10.22 0.55 70.58
N MET A 23 -10.04 0.67 69.27
CA MET A 23 -11.16 0.79 68.36
C MET A 23 -11.40 -0.55 67.65
N ARG A 24 -12.48 -1.19 68.07
CA ARG A 24 -13.01 -2.40 67.47
C ARG A 24 -13.40 -2.11 66.03
N ILE A 25 -12.60 -2.56 65.08
CA ILE A 25 -12.98 -2.58 63.66
C ILE A 25 -13.88 -3.79 63.47
N LYS A 26 -15.17 -3.56 63.30
CA LYS A 26 -16.13 -4.54 62.82
C LYS A 26 -15.77 -4.87 61.40
N TYR A 27 -15.34 -6.11 61.14
CA TYR A 27 -15.17 -6.62 59.82
C TYR A 27 -16.55 -6.73 59.14
N GLY A 28 -16.92 -5.70 58.39
CA GLY A 28 -17.98 -5.75 57.41
C GLY A 28 -17.48 -6.54 56.21
N LEU A 29 -18.05 -7.72 56.00
CA LEU A 29 -17.82 -8.55 54.86
C LEU A 29 -18.38 -7.86 53.62
N TYR A 30 -17.57 -7.06 52.88
CA TYR A 30 -17.92 -6.61 51.56
C TYR A 30 -17.62 -7.74 50.60
N LEU A 31 -18.66 -8.53 50.30
CA LEU A 31 -18.68 -9.45 49.18
C LEU A 31 -18.69 -8.61 47.91
N SER A 32 -17.51 -8.27 47.39
CA SER A 32 -17.36 -7.61 46.11
C SER A 32 -17.71 -8.61 45.04
N LEU A 33 -18.96 -8.54 44.57
CA LEU A 33 -19.41 -9.24 43.38
C LEU A 33 -18.66 -8.65 42.18
N PHE A 34 -17.47 -9.17 41.88
CA PHE A 34 -16.80 -8.95 40.62
C PHE A 34 -17.64 -9.61 39.53
N LEU A 35 -18.59 -8.87 38.97
CA LEU A 35 -19.22 -9.21 37.72
C LEU A 35 -18.11 -9.14 36.65
N GLY A 36 -17.48 -10.26 36.40
CA GLY A 36 -16.54 -10.41 35.30
C GLY A 36 -17.28 -10.17 33.99
N LEU A 37 -17.27 -8.91 33.55
CA LEU A 37 -17.54 -8.59 32.15
C LEU A 37 -16.42 -9.26 31.33
N SER A 38 -16.65 -10.51 30.95
CA SER A 38 -15.89 -11.16 29.89
C SER A 38 -16.15 -10.33 28.62
N PHE A 39 -15.27 -9.35 28.38
CA PHE A 39 -15.16 -8.74 27.07
C PHE A 39 -14.65 -9.84 26.15
N SER A 40 -15.57 -10.63 25.60
CA SER A 40 -15.27 -11.41 24.41
C SER A 40 -14.92 -10.40 23.34
N ALA A 41 -13.61 -10.15 23.16
CA ALA A 41 -13.13 -9.51 21.95
C ALA A 41 -13.56 -10.45 20.82
N SER A 42 -14.73 -10.17 20.24
CA SER A 42 -15.10 -10.72 18.95
C SER A 42 -13.93 -10.34 18.05
N ALA A 43 -13.14 -11.33 17.65
CA ALA A 43 -12.19 -11.14 16.56
C ALA A 43 -13.07 -10.73 15.37
N GLU A 44 -13.13 -9.43 15.13
CA GLU A 44 -13.75 -8.87 13.93
C GLU A 44 -13.10 -9.61 12.77
N SER A 45 -13.86 -10.46 12.09
CA SER A 45 -13.36 -11.16 10.91
C SER A 45 -13.09 -10.04 9.91
N LYS A 46 -11.82 -9.64 9.79
CA LYS A 46 -11.41 -8.75 8.72
C LYS A 46 -11.92 -9.39 7.43
N GLY A 47 -12.72 -8.64 6.67
CA GLY A 47 -13.17 -9.09 5.36
C GLY A 47 -12.00 -9.56 4.47
N PRO A 48 -12.25 -10.02 3.27
CA PRO A 48 -11.19 -10.51 2.39
C PRO A 48 -10.15 -9.42 2.13
N ILE A 49 -8.89 -9.82 1.95
CA ILE A 49 -7.79 -8.92 1.56
C ILE A 49 -8.08 -8.40 0.15
N ARG A 50 -8.21 -7.12 -0.01
CA ARG A 50 -8.57 -6.47 -1.28
C ARG A 50 -7.35 -6.27 -2.16
N VAL A 51 -7.36 -6.85 -3.35
CA VAL A 51 -6.29 -6.77 -4.33
C VAL A 51 -6.77 -6.01 -5.55
N ALA A 52 -6.22 -4.84 -5.82
CA ALA A 52 -6.50 -4.06 -7.02
C ALA A 52 -5.47 -4.38 -8.11
N CYS A 53 -5.92 -4.88 -9.25
CA CYS A 53 -5.11 -4.99 -10.46
C CYS A 53 -5.32 -3.73 -11.31
N ILE A 54 -4.38 -2.80 -11.23
CA ILE A 54 -4.38 -1.50 -11.91
C ILE A 54 -3.55 -1.62 -13.18
N GLY A 55 -4.07 -1.18 -14.34
CA GLY A 55 -3.28 -1.28 -15.55
C GLY A 55 -4.00 -0.87 -16.83
N ASN A 56 -3.44 -1.30 -17.94
CA ASN A 56 -3.90 -1.00 -19.28
C ASN A 56 -4.73 -2.15 -19.91
N SER A 57 -4.64 -2.31 -21.24
CA SER A 57 -5.34 -3.36 -21.99
C SER A 57 -4.97 -4.79 -21.55
N ILE A 58 -3.75 -5.02 -21.10
CA ILE A 58 -3.29 -6.33 -20.64
C ILE A 58 -4.00 -6.70 -19.34
N THR A 59 -4.08 -5.76 -18.40
CA THR A 59 -4.84 -5.95 -17.16
C THR A 59 -6.34 -6.08 -17.44
N TYR A 60 -6.87 -5.27 -18.36
CA TYR A 60 -8.25 -5.36 -18.79
C TYR A 60 -8.60 -6.73 -19.39
N GLY A 61 -7.65 -7.39 -20.06
CA GLY A 61 -7.87 -8.63 -20.81
C GLY A 61 -8.32 -8.39 -22.26
N TYR A 62 -7.79 -7.32 -22.89
CA TYR A 62 -8.13 -7.01 -24.29
C TYR A 62 -7.63 -8.11 -25.22
N GLY A 63 -8.49 -8.53 -26.14
CA GLY A 63 -8.17 -9.57 -27.14
C GLY A 63 -8.42 -11.01 -26.66
N LEU A 64 -8.75 -11.21 -25.38
CA LEU A 64 -9.19 -12.52 -24.89
C LEU A 64 -10.60 -12.83 -25.39
N ALA A 65 -10.85 -14.09 -25.75
CA ALA A 65 -12.17 -14.55 -26.18
C ALA A 65 -13.18 -14.52 -25.03
N ASP A 66 -12.74 -14.88 -23.85
CA ASP A 66 -13.53 -14.89 -22.62
C ASP A 66 -12.80 -14.13 -21.50
N ARG A 67 -12.83 -12.80 -21.58
CA ARG A 67 -12.19 -11.93 -20.62
C ARG A 67 -12.63 -12.18 -19.16
N GLU A 68 -13.88 -12.56 -18.97
CA GLU A 68 -14.46 -12.77 -17.63
C GLU A 68 -13.88 -14.02 -16.94
N HIS A 69 -13.27 -14.93 -17.69
CA HIS A 69 -12.63 -16.13 -17.16
C HIS A 69 -11.12 -16.21 -17.41
N GLU A 70 -10.60 -15.49 -18.41
CA GLU A 70 -9.22 -15.64 -18.89
C GLU A 70 -8.31 -14.45 -18.51
N ALA A 71 -8.86 -13.27 -18.16
CA ALA A 71 -8.03 -12.15 -17.76
C ALA A 71 -7.22 -12.48 -16.49
N TYR A 72 -5.95 -12.07 -16.46
CA TYR A 72 -5.06 -12.46 -15.34
C TYR A 72 -5.59 -12.09 -13.95
N PRO A 73 -6.33 -10.98 -13.74
CA PRO A 73 -6.89 -10.70 -12.41
C PRO A 73 -7.92 -11.76 -11.97
N VAL A 74 -8.69 -12.31 -12.91
CA VAL A 74 -9.64 -13.40 -12.63
C VAL A 74 -8.91 -14.68 -12.27
N LEU A 75 -7.89 -15.03 -13.05
CA LEU A 75 -7.05 -16.19 -12.74
C LEU A 75 -6.31 -16.04 -11.41
N LEU A 76 -5.90 -14.81 -11.08
CA LEU A 76 -5.31 -14.49 -9.78
C LEU A 76 -6.31 -14.72 -8.65
N GLN A 77 -7.56 -14.26 -8.80
CA GLN A 77 -8.63 -14.52 -7.84
C GLN A 77 -8.82 -16.02 -7.59
N GLN A 78 -8.88 -16.80 -8.66
CA GLN A 78 -9.05 -18.26 -8.56
C GLN A 78 -7.89 -18.92 -7.79
N LYS A 79 -6.66 -18.47 -8.04
CA LYS A 79 -5.46 -19.00 -7.37
C LYS A 79 -5.36 -18.59 -5.90
N LEU A 80 -5.76 -17.38 -5.56
CA LEU A 80 -5.68 -16.85 -4.19
C LEU A 80 -6.85 -17.32 -3.29
N GLY A 81 -7.98 -17.70 -3.89
CA GLY A 81 -9.16 -18.19 -3.17
C GLY A 81 -9.91 -17.12 -2.39
N ALA A 82 -10.87 -17.57 -1.56
CA ALA A 82 -11.84 -16.70 -0.90
C ALA A 82 -11.25 -15.75 0.18
N LYS A 83 -10.01 -15.98 0.60
CA LYS A 83 -9.32 -15.07 1.53
C LYS A 83 -9.02 -13.71 0.89
N TYR A 84 -9.03 -13.63 -0.43
CA TYR A 84 -8.73 -12.43 -1.20
C TYR A 84 -9.93 -12.04 -2.06
N GLN A 85 -10.07 -10.74 -2.29
CA GLN A 85 -10.98 -10.16 -3.26
C GLN A 85 -10.14 -9.42 -4.28
N VAL A 86 -10.02 -9.98 -5.50
CA VAL A 86 -9.24 -9.40 -6.59
C VAL A 86 -10.18 -8.68 -7.55
N GLU A 87 -9.90 -7.41 -7.81
CA GLU A 87 -10.69 -6.59 -8.72
C GLU A 87 -9.84 -6.08 -9.89
N ASN A 88 -10.44 -6.07 -11.07
CA ASN A 88 -9.79 -5.64 -12.32
C ASN A 88 -10.09 -4.16 -12.60
N PHE A 89 -9.10 -3.31 -12.45
CA PHE A 89 -9.15 -1.88 -12.79
C PHE A 89 -8.29 -1.54 -14.02
N GLY A 90 -8.20 -2.49 -14.96
CA GLY A 90 -7.54 -2.29 -16.24
C GLY A 90 -8.35 -1.41 -17.19
N LYS A 91 -7.67 -0.50 -17.90
CA LYS A 91 -8.25 0.37 -18.94
C LYS A 91 -7.46 0.28 -20.23
N SER A 92 -8.07 -0.27 -21.29
CA SER A 92 -7.40 -0.37 -22.60
C SER A 92 -6.93 1.00 -23.10
N GLY A 93 -5.68 1.07 -23.52
CA GLY A 93 -5.05 2.28 -24.04
C GLY A 93 -4.58 3.27 -22.97
N ALA A 94 -4.80 2.99 -21.67
CA ALA A 94 -4.40 3.92 -20.62
C ALA A 94 -2.88 4.08 -20.53
N THR A 95 -2.44 5.33 -20.36
CA THR A 95 -1.06 5.74 -20.08
C THR A 95 -0.89 6.01 -18.60
N LEU A 96 0.33 5.83 -18.08
CA LEU A 96 0.71 6.34 -16.78
C LEU A 96 0.85 7.86 -16.82
N LEU A 97 1.53 8.37 -17.85
CA LEU A 97 1.72 9.81 -18.04
C LEU A 97 0.39 10.57 -17.98
N ALA A 98 0.32 11.54 -17.06
CA ALA A 98 -0.87 12.38 -16.88
C ALA A 98 -1.17 13.27 -18.10
N ARG A 99 -0.16 13.59 -18.90
CA ARG A 99 -0.26 14.31 -20.18
C ARG A 99 -0.26 13.37 -21.39
N GLY A 100 -0.29 12.06 -21.16
CA GLY A 100 -0.40 11.08 -22.24
C GLY A 100 -1.73 11.19 -22.99
N HIS A 101 -1.83 10.51 -24.11
CA HIS A 101 -3.04 10.57 -24.97
C HIS A 101 -4.29 9.96 -24.31
N ARG A 102 -4.12 9.16 -23.25
CA ARG A 102 -5.23 8.56 -22.47
C ARG A 102 -4.81 8.34 -21.01
N PRO A 103 -4.68 9.40 -20.21
CA PRO A 103 -4.20 9.29 -18.84
C PRO A 103 -5.08 8.38 -17.98
N TYR A 104 -4.46 7.44 -17.26
CA TYR A 104 -5.17 6.57 -16.32
C TYR A 104 -5.88 7.37 -15.23
N PHE A 105 -5.27 8.47 -14.78
CA PHE A 105 -5.81 9.39 -13.77
C PHE A 105 -7.18 9.99 -14.14
N GLN A 106 -7.51 10.03 -15.42
CA GLN A 106 -8.77 10.57 -15.94
C GLN A 106 -9.84 9.47 -16.17
N GLN A 107 -9.49 8.19 -15.94
CA GLN A 107 -10.40 7.08 -16.21
C GLN A 107 -11.26 6.75 -14.99
N GLU A 108 -12.46 6.22 -15.22
CA GLU A 108 -13.34 5.76 -14.14
C GLU A 108 -12.72 4.60 -13.36
N GLU A 109 -11.90 3.77 -13.99
CA GLU A 109 -11.18 2.67 -13.38
C GLU A 109 -10.22 3.16 -12.28
N TYR A 110 -9.56 4.32 -12.47
CA TYR A 110 -8.75 4.96 -11.43
C TYR A 110 -9.58 5.32 -10.19
N LYS A 111 -10.71 6.00 -10.40
CA LYS A 111 -11.60 6.39 -9.32
C LYS A 111 -12.13 5.17 -8.55
N LYS A 112 -12.51 4.12 -9.29
CA LYS A 112 -12.98 2.85 -8.70
C LYS A 112 -11.88 2.16 -7.91
N ALA A 113 -10.65 2.15 -8.41
CA ALA A 113 -9.50 1.56 -7.69
C ALA A 113 -9.24 2.29 -6.36
N LEU A 114 -9.32 3.61 -6.32
CA LEU A 114 -9.19 4.38 -5.08
C LEU A 114 -10.37 4.13 -4.12
N ALA A 115 -11.60 4.10 -4.64
CA ALA A 115 -12.80 3.81 -3.85
C ALA A 115 -12.80 2.39 -3.27
N PHE A 116 -12.18 1.44 -3.95
CA PHE A 116 -12.00 0.07 -3.48
C PHE A 116 -11.07 -0.01 -2.26
N ARG A 117 -10.20 1.00 -2.04
CA ARG A 117 -9.25 1.08 -0.90
C ARG A 117 -8.43 -0.21 -0.76
N PRO A 118 -7.62 -0.59 -1.74
CA PRO A 118 -6.96 -1.88 -1.78
C PRO A 118 -6.00 -2.06 -0.60
N ASP A 119 -5.86 -3.30 -0.14
CA ASP A 119 -4.82 -3.71 0.79
C ASP A 119 -3.53 -4.10 0.03
N ILE A 120 -3.70 -4.53 -1.23
CA ILE A 120 -2.61 -4.81 -2.18
C ILE A 120 -2.97 -4.16 -3.52
N ALA A 121 -2.04 -3.40 -4.10
CA ALA A 121 -2.16 -2.86 -5.45
C ALA A 121 -1.07 -3.45 -6.36
N VAL A 122 -1.48 -4.07 -7.46
CA VAL A 122 -0.60 -4.53 -8.53
C VAL A 122 -0.75 -3.57 -9.70
N ILE A 123 0.32 -2.85 -10.06
CA ILE A 123 0.29 -1.80 -11.06
C ILE A 123 1.08 -2.23 -12.30
N HIS A 124 0.40 -2.33 -13.44
CA HIS A 124 0.99 -2.64 -14.73
C HIS A 124 0.63 -1.55 -15.76
N LEU A 125 1.32 -0.43 -15.71
CA LEU A 125 1.23 0.71 -16.63
C LEU A 125 2.58 0.98 -17.28
N GLY A 126 2.61 1.78 -18.34
CA GLY A 126 3.82 2.14 -19.07
C GLY A 126 3.87 1.63 -20.51
N VAL A 127 3.15 0.57 -20.87
CA VAL A 127 3.15 0.02 -22.25
C VAL A 127 2.65 1.07 -23.27
N ASN A 128 1.55 1.77 -22.97
CA ASN A 128 1.00 2.78 -23.88
C ASN A 128 1.78 4.10 -23.85
N ASP A 129 2.62 4.27 -22.85
CA ASP A 129 3.51 5.42 -22.73
C ASP A 129 4.63 5.37 -23.79
N THR A 130 4.91 4.19 -24.37
CA THR A 130 5.82 4.00 -25.51
C THR A 130 5.32 4.63 -26.80
N ASP A 131 4.08 5.11 -26.87
CA ASP A 131 3.54 5.78 -28.06
C ASP A 131 4.33 7.07 -28.37
N PRO A 132 4.67 7.35 -29.63
CA PRO A 132 5.38 8.57 -30.05
C PRO A 132 4.72 9.89 -29.62
N ARG A 133 3.44 9.87 -29.34
CA ARG A 133 2.72 11.02 -28.81
C ARG A 133 3.02 11.31 -27.33
N ASN A 134 3.53 10.31 -26.61
CA ASN A 134 3.73 10.38 -25.16
C ASN A 134 5.21 10.52 -24.81
N TRP A 135 5.98 9.45 -24.93
CA TRP A 135 7.33 9.35 -24.36
C TRP A 135 8.29 10.44 -24.79
N PRO A 136 8.45 10.73 -26.09
CA PRO A 136 9.39 11.76 -26.52
C PRO A 136 9.08 13.16 -25.98
N ASN A 137 7.81 13.38 -25.61
CA ASN A 137 7.33 14.70 -25.19
C ASN A 137 7.27 14.87 -23.67
N TYR A 138 7.11 13.75 -22.91
CA TYR A 138 6.76 13.83 -21.49
C TYR A 138 7.57 12.83 -20.64
N GLN A 139 8.66 12.27 -21.14
CA GLN A 139 9.46 11.26 -20.43
C GLN A 139 9.91 11.72 -19.03
N ASP A 140 10.20 13.00 -18.85
CA ASP A 140 10.64 13.56 -17.58
C ASP A 140 9.52 13.59 -16.52
N GLU A 141 8.25 13.45 -16.94
CA GLU A 141 7.09 13.45 -16.08
C GLU A 141 6.74 12.02 -15.58
N PHE A 142 7.29 10.97 -16.18
CA PHE A 142 6.90 9.59 -15.91
C PHE A 142 7.14 9.17 -14.45
N ILE A 143 8.32 9.46 -13.91
CA ILE A 143 8.65 9.15 -12.52
C ILE A 143 7.79 9.96 -11.55
N PRO A 144 7.66 11.30 -11.69
CA PRO A 144 6.72 12.09 -10.88
C PRO A 144 5.27 11.58 -10.92
N ASP A 145 4.75 11.25 -12.11
CA ASP A 145 3.39 10.76 -12.26
C ASP A 145 3.21 9.37 -11.60
N TYR A 146 4.23 8.52 -11.66
CA TYR A 146 4.18 7.24 -10.97
C TYR A 146 4.17 7.41 -9.45
N HIS A 147 5.00 8.29 -8.92
CA HIS A 147 4.97 8.64 -7.50
C HIS A 147 3.60 9.18 -7.10
N HIS A 148 3.00 10.05 -7.91
CA HIS A 148 1.65 10.56 -7.66
C HIS A 148 0.61 9.42 -7.57
N LEU A 149 0.65 8.43 -8.45
CA LEU A 149 -0.23 7.25 -8.37
C LEU A 149 -0.05 6.48 -7.06
N ILE A 150 1.21 6.23 -6.68
CA ILE A 150 1.56 5.55 -5.44
C ILE A 150 1.04 6.33 -4.22
N ASP A 151 1.25 7.64 -4.20
CA ASP A 151 0.84 8.50 -3.10
C ASP A 151 -0.68 8.57 -2.95
N THR A 152 -1.43 8.60 -4.07
CA THR A 152 -2.89 8.55 -4.01
C THR A 152 -3.43 7.23 -3.46
N LEU A 153 -2.78 6.11 -3.76
CA LEU A 153 -3.13 4.81 -3.17
C LEU A 153 -2.80 4.77 -1.68
N ARG A 154 -1.67 5.31 -1.27
CA ARG A 154 -1.29 5.45 0.15
C ARG A 154 -2.21 6.40 0.91
N ALA A 155 -2.71 7.45 0.27
CA ALA A 155 -3.65 8.38 0.88
C ALA A 155 -5.00 7.72 1.22
N VAL A 156 -5.49 6.79 0.41
CA VAL A 156 -6.73 6.06 0.68
C VAL A 156 -6.55 4.85 1.61
N ASN A 157 -5.36 4.25 1.61
CA ASN A 157 -4.97 3.20 2.56
C ASN A 157 -3.48 3.30 2.88
N PRO A 158 -3.07 3.89 4.01
CA PRO A 158 -1.64 4.03 4.37
C PRO A 158 -0.88 2.70 4.53
N GLN A 159 -1.60 1.59 4.68
CA GLN A 159 -1.01 0.25 4.81
C GLN A 159 -1.03 -0.55 3.50
N VAL A 160 -1.36 0.09 2.38
CA VAL A 160 -1.39 -0.60 1.09
C VAL A 160 0.00 -1.13 0.71
N ARG A 161 0.06 -2.41 0.40
CA ARG A 161 1.23 -3.03 -0.21
C ARG A 161 1.17 -2.79 -1.71
N ILE A 162 2.19 -2.16 -2.26
CA ILE A 162 2.23 -1.80 -3.69
C ILE A 162 3.29 -2.63 -4.40
N LEU A 163 2.87 -3.27 -5.48
CA LEU A 163 3.72 -4.00 -6.41
C LEU A 163 3.63 -3.31 -7.77
N ILE A 164 4.75 -2.85 -8.29
CA ILE A 164 4.81 -2.30 -9.64
C ILE A 164 5.48 -3.30 -10.58
N ALA A 165 4.95 -3.42 -11.78
CA ALA A 165 5.40 -4.42 -12.74
C ALA A 165 6.27 -3.80 -13.84
N ARG A 166 7.37 -4.49 -14.17
CA ARG A 166 7.97 -4.29 -15.49
C ARG A 166 6.93 -4.62 -16.54
N THR A 167 6.91 -3.82 -17.61
CA THR A 167 5.93 -4.01 -18.69
C THR A 167 6.19 -5.33 -19.43
N THR A 168 5.12 -5.96 -19.91
CA THR A 168 5.22 -7.12 -20.81
C THR A 168 6.02 -6.77 -22.06
N PRO A 169 6.63 -7.75 -22.75
CA PRO A 169 7.24 -7.50 -24.04
C PRO A 169 6.26 -6.90 -25.04
N ILE A 170 6.77 -6.04 -25.91
CA ILE A 170 6.03 -5.51 -27.07
C ILE A 170 6.54 -6.23 -28.30
N GLY A 171 5.63 -6.84 -29.06
CA GLY A 171 5.99 -7.52 -30.29
C GLY A 171 6.58 -6.56 -31.34
N VAL A 172 7.71 -6.93 -31.95
CA VAL A 172 8.47 -6.09 -32.89
C VAL A 172 7.65 -5.73 -34.12
N GLU A 173 6.69 -6.58 -34.48
CA GLU A 173 5.90 -6.47 -35.70
C GLU A 173 4.53 -5.82 -35.49
N HIS A 174 4.26 -5.28 -34.27
CA HIS A 174 2.96 -4.69 -34.02
C HIS A 174 2.85 -3.31 -34.68
N PRO A 175 1.89 -3.08 -35.61
CA PRO A 175 1.81 -1.85 -36.41
C PRO A 175 1.71 -0.54 -35.58
N ARG A 176 1.21 -0.63 -34.37
CA ARG A 176 1.09 0.55 -33.45
C ARG A 176 2.42 0.95 -32.82
N PHE A 177 3.43 0.11 -32.90
CA PHE A 177 4.69 0.26 -32.18
C PHE A 177 5.89 0.24 -33.15
N GLU A 178 5.68 0.71 -34.36
CA GLU A 178 6.75 0.88 -35.34
C GLU A 178 7.76 1.92 -34.88
N SER A 179 9.01 1.73 -35.25
CA SER A 179 10.17 2.60 -35.04
C SER A 179 10.38 3.18 -33.62
N GLY A 180 11.40 2.72 -32.92
CA GLY A 180 11.89 3.27 -31.65
C GLY A 180 11.10 2.86 -30.40
N THR A 181 9.91 2.29 -30.55
CA THR A 181 9.05 1.91 -29.44
C THR A 181 9.72 0.92 -28.49
N ARG A 182 10.51 0.00 -29.02
CA ARG A 182 11.27 -0.97 -28.24
C ARG A 182 12.34 -0.29 -27.39
N ASP A 183 13.04 0.70 -27.93
CA ASP A 183 14.06 1.43 -27.18
C ASP A 183 13.44 2.26 -26.06
N TRP A 184 12.31 2.91 -26.32
CA TRP A 184 11.56 3.60 -25.29
C TRP A 184 11.00 2.66 -24.24
N GLN A 185 10.61 1.44 -24.59
CA GLN A 185 10.20 0.44 -23.61
C GLN A 185 11.32 0.15 -22.61
N LEU A 186 12.56 0.02 -23.06
CA LEU A 186 13.70 -0.16 -22.17
C LEU A 186 13.89 1.03 -21.23
N GLN A 187 13.73 2.25 -21.73
CA GLN A 187 13.80 3.47 -20.90
C GLN A 187 12.68 3.50 -19.86
N ILE A 188 11.46 3.13 -20.27
CA ILE A 188 10.30 3.01 -19.36
C ILE A 188 10.54 1.93 -18.29
N GLN A 189 11.09 0.79 -18.64
CA GLN A 189 11.45 -0.26 -17.69
C GLN A 189 12.46 0.27 -16.66
N GLN A 190 13.48 0.99 -17.10
CA GLN A 190 14.46 1.63 -16.22
C GLN A 190 13.82 2.67 -15.30
N ALA A 191 12.88 3.47 -15.81
CA ALA A 191 12.12 4.43 -15.01
C ALA A 191 11.25 3.71 -13.95
N ILE A 192 10.59 2.61 -14.30
CA ILE A 192 9.82 1.77 -13.36
C ILE A 192 10.75 1.23 -12.25
N GLU A 193 11.94 0.76 -12.58
CA GLU A 193 12.92 0.30 -11.60
C GLU A 193 13.39 1.42 -10.65
N GLN A 194 13.56 2.63 -11.18
CA GLN A 194 13.89 3.80 -10.37
C GLN A 194 12.75 4.16 -9.41
N VAL A 195 11.50 4.11 -9.89
CA VAL A 195 10.32 4.32 -9.03
C VAL A 195 10.26 3.27 -7.93
N ALA A 196 10.47 1.98 -8.24
CA ALA A 196 10.46 0.93 -7.23
C ALA A 196 11.42 1.23 -6.09
N LYS A 197 12.62 1.67 -6.42
CA LYS A 197 13.66 2.02 -5.43
C LYS A 197 13.32 3.30 -4.66
N SER A 198 12.90 4.36 -5.36
CA SER A 198 12.69 5.68 -4.73
C SER A 198 11.40 5.75 -3.92
N ALA A 199 10.38 4.97 -4.26
CA ALA A 199 9.13 4.89 -3.54
C ALA A 199 9.11 3.79 -2.47
N ASP A 200 10.17 2.96 -2.39
CA ASP A 200 10.23 1.79 -1.51
C ASP A 200 9.02 0.87 -1.71
N VAL A 201 8.82 0.40 -2.95
CA VAL A 201 7.76 -0.52 -3.34
C VAL A 201 8.34 -1.75 -4.05
N GLU A 202 7.58 -2.83 -4.07
CA GLU A 202 8.04 -4.08 -4.66
C GLU A 202 8.01 -3.99 -6.20
N LEU A 203 9.08 -4.47 -6.83
CA LEU A 203 9.16 -4.65 -8.28
C LEU A 203 8.86 -6.11 -8.62
N ILE A 204 7.89 -6.32 -9.52
CA ILE A 204 7.61 -7.64 -10.10
C ILE A 204 7.91 -7.64 -11.59
N ASP A 205 8.22 -8.78 -12.15
CA ASP A 205 8.63 -8.89 -13.56
C ASP A 205 7.55 -9.58 -14.39
N PHE A 206 6.86 -8.79 -15.23
CA PHE A 206 5.94 -9.31 -16.25
C PHE A 206 6.63 -9.44 -17.62
N HIS A 207 7.89 -9.05 -17.71
CA HIS A 207 8.64 -9.07 -18.97
C HIS A 207 9.35 -10.42 -19.19
N ALA A 208 10.24 -10.79 -18.28
CA ALA A 208 11.11 -11.94 -18.46
C ALA A 208 10.36 -13.28 -18.66
N PRO A 209 9.24 -13.57 -17.93
CA PRO A 209 8.51 -14.82 -18.17
C PRO A 209 7.87 -14.94 -19.55
N LEU A 210 7.68 -13.83 -20.25
CA LEU A 210 7.05 -13.75 -21.54
C LEU A 210 8.04 -13.50 -22.69
N TYR A 211 9.33 -13.37 -22.39
CA TYR A 211 10.39 -13.17 -23.36
C TYR A 211 11.23 -14.45 -23.51
N PRO A 212 11.55 -14.92 -24.72
CA PRO A 212 11.29 -14.36 -26.05
C PRO A 212 10.12 -15.07 -26.77
N TYR A 213 8.93 -14.49 -26.79
CA TYR A 213 7.81 -15.02 -27.57
C TYR A 213 7.41 -14.04 -28.68
#